data_4fffa4e788fd6ee414089c359bde1126
#
_entry.id   4fffa4e788fd6ee414089c359bde1126
#
_cell.length_a   1.000
_cell.length_b   1.000
_cell.length_c   1.000
_cell.angle_alpha   90.00
_cell.angle_beta   90.00
_cell.angle_gamma   90.00
#
_symmetry.space_group_name_H-M   'P 1'
#
loop_
_entity.id
_entity.type
_entity.pdbx_description
1 polymer ?
#
loop_
_entity_poly.entity_id
_entity_poly.type
_entity_poly.pdbx_seq_one_letter_code
_entity_poly.pdbx_strand_id
1 'polypeptide(L)'
;MQYNARHRSTEQGLTLLEALVALVLVSVVIGAIAPPIILALATRVQNQRNEQALSVAQAEINRVRLLVDRGGLTSAQLDQLLPPKTTNNDTAPAAVPVPTSTTPATPANCNGDRSKLTVTDWCGVDTNADNKFDLAIQTFRTQVKTTTIQGIPVFFQMGVRVYTKQSIDAYAGNGLKADTSRLKLTSGQSAVQSPLVVLYAPITRSDYTNSSDSALRQYCLSLAPGSSTCPPN
;
A
#
# COMPACT_ATOMS: atom_id res chain seq x y z
N MET A 1 26.89 -31.46 77.47
CA MET A 1 27.13 -32.31 76.28
C MET A 1 26.05 -32.00 75.29
N GLN A 2 26.37 -31.20 74.25
CA GLN A 2 25.41 -30.87 73.18
C GLN A 2 25.69 -31.79 71.99
N TYR A 3 24.68 -32.56 71.61
CA TYR A 3 24.72 -33.49 70.52
C TYR A 3 24.35 -32.73 69.22
N ASN A 4 25.34 -32.44 68.37
CA ASN A 4 25.16 -31.85 67.09
C ASN A 4 24.68 -32.93 66.09
N ALA A 5 23.37 -32.96 65.84
CA ALA A 5 22.80 -33.78 64.77
C ALA A 5 23.15 -33.11 63.42
N ARG A 6 24.13 -33.65 62.70
CA ARG A 6 24.39 -33.33 61.29
C ARG A 6 23.24 -33.84 60.42
N HIS A 7 22.42 -32.94 59.94
CA HIS A 7 21.54 -33.20 58.82
C HIS A 7 22.40 -33.59 57.60
N ARG A 8 22.46 -34.88 57.30
CA ARG A 8 22.94 -35.34 55.99
C ARG A 8 21.84 -35.01 54.98
N SER A 9 22.07 -34.01 54.12
CA SER A 9 21.33 -33.82 52.91
C SER A 9 21.62 -35.02 52.01
N THR A 10 20.63 -35.90 51.83
CA THR A 10 20.67 -36.95 50.82
C THR A 10 20.58 -36.27 49.45
N GLU A 11 21.73 -36.02 48.85
CA GLU A 11 21.80 -35.67 47.43
C GLU A 11 21.40 -36.93 46.63
N GLN A 12 20.10 -37.02 46.30
CA GLN A 12 19.62 -38.04 45.38
C GLN A 12 20.04 -37.58 43.98
N GLY A 13 21.09 -38.17 43.45
CA GLY A 13 21.49 -37.95 42.05
C GLY A 13 20.35 -38.42 41.13
N LEU A 14 19.98 -37.54 40.17
CA LEU A 14 19.05 -37.86 39.11
C LEU A 14 19.44 -39.19 38.45
N THR A 15 18.53 -40.15 38.37
CA THR A 15 18.78 -41.38 37.65
C THR A 15 18.88 -41.09 36.15
N LEU A 16 19.71 -41.85 35.45
CA LEU A 16 19.89 -41.73 34.00
C LEU A 16 18.55 -41.83 33.25
N LEU A 17 17.64 -42.64 33.75
CA LEU A 17 16.28 -42.82 33.25
C LEU A 17 15.45 -41.54 33.42
N GLU A 18 15.54 -40.89 34.57
CA GLU A 18 14.80 -39.64 34.84
C GLU A 18 15.27 -38.50 33.97
N ALA A 19 16.58 -38.38 33.73
CA ALA A 19 17.16 -37.42 32.79
C ALA A 19 16.67 -37.67 31.36
N LEU A 20 16.57 -38.96 30.96
CA LEU A 20 16.10 -39.30 29.61
C LEU A 20 14.61 -38.98 29.44
N VAL A 21 13.77 -39.29 30.44
CA VAL A 21 12.35 -38.94 30.45
C VAL A 21 12.15 -37.43 30.44
N ALA A 22 12.94 -36.67 31.21
CA ALA A 22 12.88 -35.21 31.22
C ALA A 22 13.23 -34.61 29.84
N LEU A 23 14.27 -35.13 29.17
CA LEU A 23 14.62 -34.69 27.81
C LEU A 23 13.51 -34.95 26.79
N VAL A 24 12.86 -36.12 26.86
CA VAL A 24 11.72 -36.43 25.97
C VAL A 24 10.56 -35.50 26.23
N LEU A 25 10.20 -35.24 27.49
CA LEU A 25 9.12 -34.32 27.84
C LEU A 25 9.40 -32.90 27.37
N VAL A 26 10.63 -32.39 27.58
CA VAL A 26 11.05 -31.09 27.12
C VAL A 26 10.99 -30.96 25.60
N SER A 27 11.45 -31.99 24.87
CA SER A 27 11.41 -31.96 23.39
C SER A 27 9.98 -31.95 22.85
N VAL A 28 9.05 -32.68 23.47
CA VAL A 28 7.62 -32.67 23.12
C VAL A 28 7.01 -31.28 23.36
N VAL A 29 7.31 -30.67 24.51
CA VAL A 29 6.81 -29.33 24.85
C VAL A 29 7.33 -28.27 23.87
N ILE A 30 8.64 -28.30 23.57
CA ILE A 30 9.24 -27.37 22.59
C ILE A 30 8.62 -27.57 21.21
N GLY A 31 8.45 -28.82 20.77
CA GLY A 31 7.83 -29.15 19.48
C GLY A 31 6.37 -28.67 19.36
N ALA A 32 5.63 -28.64 20.46
CA ALA A 32 4.25 -28.14 20.49
C ALA A 32 4.12 -26.63 20.48
N ILE A 33 5.08 -25.88 21.09
CA ILE A 33 5.02 -24.44 21.27
C ILE A 33 5.67 -23.70 20.08
N ALA A 34 6.70 -24.28 19.44
CA ALA A 34 7.45 -23.60 18.38
C ALA A 34 6.59 -23.21 17.16
N PRO A 35 5.70 -24.06 16.61
CA PRO A 35 4.90 -23.68 15.44
C PRO A 35 4.02 -22.45 15.62
N PRO A 36 3.23 -22.29 16.70
CA PRO A 36 2.41 -21.10 16.90
C PRO A 36 3.22 -19.83 17.08
N ILE A 37 4.41 -19.89 17.69
CA ILE A 37 5.28 -18.74 17.84
C ILE A 37 5.80 -18.25 16.48
N ILE A 38 6.26 -19.16 15.63
CA ILE A 38 6.74 -18.83 14.28
C ILE A 38 5.61 -18.18 13.45
N LEU A 39 4.40 -18.74 13.53
CA LEU A 39 3.24 -18.20 12.84
C LEU A 39 2.88 -16.79 13.34
N ALA A 40 2.91 -16.56 14.65
CA ALA A 40 2.66 -15.24 15.24
C ALA A 40 3.70 -14.20 14.82
N LEU A 41 4.96 -14.55 14.73
CA LEU A 41 6.03 -13.68 14.24
C LEU A 41 5.86 -13.35 12.76
N ALA A 42 5.54 -14.35 11.92
CA ALA A 42 5.30 -14.15 10.50
C ALA A 42 4.12 -13.19 10.24
N THR A 43 3.00 -13.38 10.96
CA THR A 43 1.84 -12.49 10.83
C THR A 43 2.14 -11.07 11.30
N ARG A 44 2.93 -10.89 12.35
CA ARG A 44 3.37 -9.57 12.84
C ARG A 44 4.18 -8.82 11.78
N VAL A 45 5.16 -9.47 11.16
CA VAL A 45 5.99 -8.85 10.11
C VAL A 45 5.13 -8.47 8.89
N GLN A 46 4.19 -9.33 8.52
CA GLN A 46 3.28 -9.05 7.40
C GLN A 46 2.36 -7.85 7.70
N ASN A 47 1.83 -7.77 8.92
CA ASN A 47 1.01 -6.62 9.34
C ASN A 47 1.80 -5.32 9.32
N GLN A 48 3.04 -5.30 9.81
CA GLN A 48 3.91 -4.13 9.75
C GLN A 48 4.13 -3.64 8.31
N ARG A 49 4.37 -4.55 7.37
CA ARG A 49 4.52 -4.19 5.94
C ARG A 49 3.24 -3.60 5.36
N ASN A 50 2.09 -4.16 5.72
CA ASN A 50 0.79 -3.64 5.28
C ASN A 50 0.51 -2.24 5.85
N GLU A 51 0.82 -2.00 7.12
CA GLU A 51 0.69 -0.69 7.76
C GLU A 51 1.61 0.35 7.11
N GLN A 52 2.86 0.00 6.82
CA GLN A 52 3.79 0.87 6.09
C GLN A 52 3.25 1.19 4.69
N ALA A 53 2.78 0.17 3.95
CA ALA A 53 2.21 0.36 2.63
C ALA A 53 0.97 1.26 2.66
N LEU A 54 0.10 1.10 3.67
CA LEU A 54 -1.08 1.92 3.87
C LEU A 54 -0.71 3.37 4.18
N SER A 55 0.26 3.58 5.06
CA SER A 55 0.78 4.92 5.40
C SER A 55 1.32 5.64 4.16
N VAL A 56 2.12 4.97 3.35
CA VAL A 56 2.67 5.51 2.09
C VAL A 56 1.55 5.87 1.11
N ALA A 57 0.55 4.98 0.95
CA ALA A 57 -0.57 5.23 0.05
C ALA A 57 -1.42 6.43 0.50
N GLN A 58 -1.69 6.55 1.79
CA GLN A 58 -2.43 7.68 2.36
C GLN A 58 -1.63 8.99 2.26
N ALA A 59 -0.33 8.96 2.50
CA ALA A 59 0.54 10.12 2.36
C ALA A 59 0.51 10.66 0.92
N GLU A 60 0.52 9.79 -0.07
CA GLU A 60 0.46 10.18 -1.48
C GLU A 60 -0.91 10.79 -1.85
N ILE A 61 -2.02 10.21 -1.39
CA ILE A 61 -3.35 10.78 -1.58
C ILE A 61 -3.44 12.16 -0.94
N ASN A 62 -2.96 12.32 0.29
CA ASN A 62 -2.98 13.60 0.99
C ASN A 62 -2.10 14.64 0.31
N ARG A 63 -0.92 14.25 -0.21
CA ARG A 63 -0.06 15.12 -1.02
C ARG A 63 -0.80 15.66 -2.23
N VAL A 64 -1.51 14.79 -2.95
CA VAL A 64 -2.26 15.18 -4.14
C VAL A 64 -3.44 16.10 -3.78
N ARG A 65 -4.17 15.80 -2.69
CA ARG A 65 -5.24 16.68 -2.19
C ARG A 65 -4.72 18.08 -1.89
N LEU A 66 -3.63 18.19 -1.15
CA LEU A 66 -3.02 19.49 -0.80
C LEU A 66 -2.57 20.25 -2.05
N LEU A 67 -2.06 19.57 -3.08
CA LEU A 67 -1.68 20.21 -4.35
C LEU A 67 -2.88 20.78 -5.09
N VAL A 68 -3.99 20.05 -5.11
CA VAL A 68 -5.22 20.47 -5.79
C VAL A 68 -5.91 21.61 -5.02
N ASP A 69 -5.93 21.54 -3.69
CA ASP A 69 -6.57 22.54 -2.82
C ASP A 69 -5.77 23.85 -2.71
N ARG A 70 -4.45 23.78 -2.85
CA ARG A 70 -3.57 24.97 -2.71
C ARG A 70 -3.91 26.07 -3.71
N GLY A 71 -4.42 25.73 -4.90
CA GLY A 71 -4.70 26.71 -5.94
C GLY A 71 -3.46 27.41 -6.48
N GLY A 72 -3.66 28.38 -7.38
CA GLY A 72 -2.59 29.25 -7.91
C GLY A 72 -1.64 28.57 -8.90
N LEU A 73 -1.84 27.29 -9.24
CA LEU A 73 -1.06 26.56 -10.24
C LEU A 73 -1.82 26.54 -11.58
N THR A 74 -1.07 26.67 -12.66
CA THR A 74 -1.61 26.47 -14.01
C THR A 74 -1.86 24.98 -14.27
N SER A 75 -2.68 24.66 -15.30
CA SER A 75 -2.93 23.26 -15.69
C SER A 75 -1.63 22.51 -16.02
N ALA A 76 -0.69 23.16 -16.71
CA ALA A 76 0.61 22.56 -17.04
C ALA A 76 1.46 22.27 -15.81
N GLN A 77 1.49 23.16 -14.82
CA GLN A 77 2.19 22.95 -13.56
C GLN A 77 1.55 21.84 -12.73
N LEU A 78 0.22 21.76 -12.72
CA LEU A 78 -0.51 20.67 -12.06
C LEU A 78 -0.22 19.33 -12.72
N ASP A 79 -0.19 19.27 -14.05
CA ASP A 79 0.13 18.04 -14.77
C ASP A 79 1.55 17.53 -14.49
N GLN A 80 2.50 18.42 -14.18
CA GLN A 80 3.85 18.05 -13.75
C GLN A 80 3.90 17.43 -12.34
N LEU A 81 2.98 17.80 -11.47
CA LEU A 81 3.00 17.40 -10.05
C LEU A 81 2.00 16.29 -9.73
N LEU A 82 0.95 16.16 -10.52
CA LEU A 82 -0.10 15.15 -10.31
C LEU A 82 0.32 13.78 -10.88
N PRO A 83 -0.29 12.70 -10.39
CA PRO A 83 -0.13 11.38 -10.99
C PRO A 83 -0.48 11.35 -12.47
N PRO A 84 0.08 10.44 -13.26
CA PRO A 84 -0.24 10.30 -14.68
C PRO A 84 -1.74 9.98 -14.87
N LYS A 85 -2.31 10.51 -15.95
CA LYS A 85 -3.71 10.25 -16.31
C LYS A 85 -3.82 9.09 -17.29
N THR A 86 -4.92 8.36 -17.24
CA THR A 86 -5.27 7.37 -18.25
C THR A 86 -5.59 8.04 -19.58
N THR A 87 -5.27 7.37 -20.67
CA THR A 87 -5.58 7.87 -22.03
C THR A 87 -7.09 7.98 -22.24
N ASN A 88 -7.85 7.00 -21.73
CA ASN A 88 -9.31 7.06 -21.72
C ASN A 88 -9.79 7.52 -20.34
N ASN A 89 -10.44 8.67 -20.29
CA ASN A 89 -10.94 9.26 -19.04
C ASN A 89 -12.07 8.43 -18.38
N ASP A 90 -12.75 7.58 -19.14
CA ASP A 90 -13.85 6.75 -18.59
C ASP A 90 -13.37 5.42 -18.03
N THR A 91 -12.05 5.17 -18.02
CA THR A 91 -11.47 3.95 -17.44
C THR A 91 -11.82 3.86 -15.95
N ALA A 92 -12.41 2.74 -15.54
CA ALA A 92 -12.63 2.47 -14.12
C ALA A 92 -11.27 2.31 -13.40
N PRO A 93 -11.11 2.79 -12.16
CA PRO A 93 -9.83 2.70 -11.44
C PRO A 93 -9.28 1.28 -11.32
N ALA A 94 -10.15 0.29 -11.17
CA ALA A 94 -9.77 -1.12 -11.10
C ALA A 94 -9.24 -1.67 -12.44
N ALA A 95 -9.66 -1.09 -13.59
CA ALA A 95 -9.26 -1.52 -14.92
C ALA A 95 -7.93 -0.91 -15.40
N VAL A 96 -7.34 -0.01 -14.62
CA VAL A 96 -6.03 0.58 -14.97
C VAL A 96 -4.95 -0.50 -14.93
N PRO A 97 -4.09 -0.59 -15.97
CA PRO A 97 -3.04 -1.61 -16.03
C PRO A 97 -2.09 -1.58 -14.83
N VAL A 98 -1.53 -2.72 -14.52
CA VAL A 98 -0.50 -2.88 -13.48
C VAL A 98 0.88 -2.46 -13.99
N PRO A 99 1.88 -2.28 -13.13
CA PRO A 99 3.26 -1.99 -13.53
C PRO A 99 3.82 -3.02 -14.52
N THR A 100 4.47 -2.54 -15.56
CA THR A 100 5.04 -3.40 -16.63
C THR A 100 6.56 -3.45 -16.60
N SER A 101 7.22 -2.49 -15.95
CA SER A 101 8.68 -2.40 -15.84
C SER A 101 9.20 -2.93 -14.51
N THR A 102 10.33 -3.62 -14.52
CA THR A 102 11.09 -3.98 -13.30
C THR A 102 11.90 -2.81 -12.77
N THR A 103 12.18 -1.80 -13.60
CA THR A 103 12.89 -0.60 -13.21
C THR A 103 11.92 0.50 -12.79
N PRO A 104 12.26 1.29 -11.75
CA PRO A 104 11.43 2.43 -11.33
C PRO A 104 11.43 3.51 -12.40
N ALA A 105 10.44 4.38 -12.34
CA ALA A 105 10.38 5.60 -13.15
C ALA A 105 11.58 6.52 -12.87
N THR A 106 11.83 7.47 -13.75
CA THR A 106 12.89 8.47 -13.58
C THR A 106 12.25 9.85 -13.31
N PRO A 107 12.54 10.46 -12.16
CA PRO A 107 13.37 10.01 -11.03
C PRO A 107 12.73 8.84 -10.24
N ALA A 108 13.55 7.94 -9.72
CA ALA A 108 13.09 6.67 -9.16
C ALA A 108 12.10 6.81 -7.98
N ASN A 109 12.17 7.90 -7.22
CA ASN A 109 11.25 8.23 -6.13
C ASN A 109 10.06 9.09 -6.58
N CYS A 110 9.94 9.40 -7.89
CA CYS A 110 8.93 10.29 -8.47
C CYS A 110 8.79 11.67 -7.80
N ASN A 111 9.84 12.15 -7.18
CA ASN A 111 9.90 13.52 -6.70
C ASN A 111 10.25 14.45 -7.87
N GLY A 112 9.43 15.46 -8.12
CA GLY A 112 9.61 16.42 -9.21
C GLY A 112 8.62 16.25 -10.34
N ASP A 113 9.09 16.36 -11.59
CA ASP A 113 8.25 16.36 -12.79
C ASP A 113 7.73 14.95 -13.10
N ARG A 114 6.40 14.79 -13.04
CA ARG A 114 5.68 13.56 -13.31
C ARG A 114 5.01 13.53 -14.70
N SER A 115 5.19 14.59 -15.50
CA SER A 115 4.53 14.69 -16.80
C SER A 115 4.94 13.60 -17.79
N LYS A 116 6.11 13.00 -17.59
CA LYS A 116 6.64 11.90 -18.41
C LYS A 116 6.24 10.52 -17.91
N LEU A 117 5.61 10.42 -16.74
CA LEU A 117 5.17 9.15 -16.18
C LEU A 117 3.93 8.64 -16.91
N THR A 118 3.86 7.34 -17.06
CA THR A 118 2.69 6.61 -17.55
C THR A 118 1.97 5.93 -16.38
N VAL A 119 0.75 5.49 -16.61
CA VAL A 119 -0.05 4.79 -15.59
C VAL A 119 0.53 3.43 -15.19
N THR A 120 1.44 2.89 -16.00
CA THR A 120 2.13 1.62 -15.76
C THR A 120 3.49 1.79 -15.07
N ASP A 121 3.91 3.02 -14.83
CA ASP A 121 5.14 3.30 -14.11
C ASP A 121 4.91 3.23 -12.60
N TRP A 122 5.99 3.01 -11.88
CA TRP A 122 6.00 2.95 -10.42
C TRP A 122 7.19 3.72 -9.84
N CYS A 123 7.04 4.15 -8.60
CA CYS A 123 8.05 4.88 -7.86
C CYS A 123 8.55 4.03 -6.70
N GLY A 124 9.85 4.07 -6.44
CA GLY A 124 10.46 3.39 -5.30
C GLY A 124 10.28 4.16 -4.01
N VAL A 125 9.95 3.45 -2.93
CA VAL A 125 9.92 3.99 -1.57
C VAL A 125 10.87 3.17 -0.71
N ASP A 126 11.82 3.87 -0.10
CA ASP A 126 12.74 3.34 0.90
C ASP A 126 12.12 3.62 2.28
N THR A 127 11.82 2.57 3.04
CA THR A 127 11.14 2.67 4.34
C THR A 127 12.10 2.63 5.52
N ASN A 128 13.35 2.23 5.29
CA ASN A 128 14.35 2.02 6.33
C ASN A 128 15.61 2.89 6.17
N ALA A 129 15.66 3.72 5.11
CA ALA A 129 16.78 4.61 4.77
C ALA A 129 18.10 3.88 4.48
N ASP A 130 18.02 2.67 3.91
CA ASP A 130 19.21 1.91 3.46
C ASP A 130 19.59 2.18 2.00
N ASN A 131 18.94 3.16 1.36
CA ASN A 131 19.07 3.53 -0.05
C ASN A 131 18.63 2.43 -1.03
N LYS A 132 17.82 1.49 -0.58
CA LYS A 132 17.14 0.50 -1.42
C LYS A 132 15.64 0.69 -1.33
N PHE A 133 14.94 0.35 -2.40
CA PHE A 133 13.49 0.43 -2.41
C PHE A 133 12.91 -0.85 -1.82
N ASP A 134 12.09 -0.71 -0.77
CA ASP A 134 11.33 -1.80 -0.15
C ASP A 134 9.95 -1.95 -0.78
N LEU A 135 9.35 -0.80 -1.13
CA LEU A 135 8.02 -0.71 -1.69
C LEU A 135 8.05 -0.04 -3.06
N ALA A 136 7.14 -0.45 -3.91
CA ALA A 136 6.87 0.15 -5.21
C ALA A 136 5.46 0.71 -5.21
N ILE A 137 5.32 2.02 -5.42
CA ILE A 137 4.04 2.70 -5.46
C ILE A 137 3.67 3.06 -6.91
N GLN A 138 2.56 2.52 -7.38
CA GLN A 138 1.91 2.93 -8.61
C GLN A 138 0.83 3.94 -8.30
N THR A 139 0.87 5.10 -8.96
CA THR A 139 -0.15 6.15 -8.81
C THR A 139 -0.70 6.52 -10.17
N PHE A 140 -2.00 6.75 -10.23
CA PHE A 140 -2.65 7.17 -11.48
C PHE A 140 -3.92 7.95 -11.18
N ARG A 141 -4.39 8.69 -12.19
CA ARG A 141 -5.69 9.37 -12.16
C ARG A 141 -6.53 8.98 -13.37
N THR A 142 -7.80 8.79 -13.13
CA THR A 142 -8.81 8.45 -14.13
C THR A 142 -10.08 9.26 -13.90
N GLN A 143 -11.02 9.25 -14.83
CA GLN A 143 -12.27 10.01 -14.77
C GLN A 143 -12.02 11.52 -14.55
N VAL A 144 -11.01 12.05 -15.21
CA VAL A 144 -10.59 13.46 -15.05
C VAL A 144 -11.62 14.39 -15.68
N LYS A 145 -12.14 15.30 -14.88
CA LYS A 145 -12.97 16.45 -15.33
C LYS A 145 -12.18 17.73 -15.14
N THR A 146 -12.14 18.55 -16.17
CA THR A 146 -11.36 19.79 -16.19
C THR A 146 -12.31 20.99 -16.38
N THR A 147 -11.85 22.18 -15.94
CA THR A 147 -12.56 23.43 -16.26
C THR A 147 -12.51 23.70 -17.76
N THR A 148 -13.58 24.30 -18.30
CA THR A 148 -13.67 24.65 -19.72
C THR A 148 -12.73 25.79 -20.12
N ILE A 149 -12.40 26.69 -19.17
CA ILE A 149 -11.61 27.93 -19.45
C ILE A 149 -10.10 27.68 -19.34
N GLN A 150 -9.64 26.89 -18.36
CA GLN A 150 -8.21 26.75 -18.05
C GLN A 150 -7.71 25.31 -18.13
N GLY A 151 -8.57 24.35 -18.41
CA GLY A 151 -8.21 22.94 -18.44
C GLY A 151 -7.73 22.37 -17.09
N ILE A 152 -8.02 23.09 -15.98
CA ILE A 152 -7.60 22.67 -14.63
C ILE A 152 -8.49 21.52 -14.18
N PRO A 153 -7.92 20.42 -13.64
CA PRO A 153 -8.71 19.33 -13.13
C PRO A 153 -9.51 19.77 -11.89
N VAL A 154 -10.83 19.65 -11.94
CA VAL A 154 -11.75 19.94 -10.83
C VAL A 154 -12.18 18.69 -10.09
N PHE A 155 -12.14 17.55 -10.77
CA PHE A 155 -12.45 16.24 -10.23
C PHE A 155 -11.66 15.16 -10.96
N PHE A 156 -11.20 14.17 -10.23
CA PHE A 156 -10.69 12.91 -10.77
C PHE A 156 -10.71 11.81 -9.70
N GLN A 157 -10.74 10.59 -10.18
CA GLN A 157 -10.49 9.42 -9.33
C GLN A 157 -8.99 9.15 -9.31
N MET A 158 -8.40 9.17 -8.12
CA MET A 158 -7.01 8.78 -7.91
C MET A 158 -6.94 7.32 -7.48
N GLY A 159 -6.07 6.56 -8.09
CA GLY A 159 -5.72 5.22 -7.66
C GLY A 159 -4.28 5.15 -7.16
N VAL A 160 -4.10 4.42 -6.08
CA VAL A 160 -2.78 4.11 -5.50
C VAL A 160 -2.73 2.61 -5.25
N ARG A 161 -1.71 1.95 -5.79
CA ARG A 161 -1.39 0.54 -5.52
C ARG A 161 0.03 0.45 -5.01
N VAL A 162 0.21 -0.25 -3.91
CA VAL A 162 1.53 -0.45 -3.30
C VAL A 162 1.89 -1.92 -3.36
N TYR A 163 3.00 -2.21 -4.01
CA TYR A 163 3.57 -3.56 -4.14
C TYR A 163 4.86 -3.66 -3.33
N THR A 164 5.27 -4.86 -2.98
CA THR A 164 6.64 -5.08 -2.52
C THR A 164 7.61 -4.98 -3.70
N LYS A 165 8.85 -4.54 -3.43
CA LYS A 165 9.89 -4.55 -4.47
C LYS A 165 10.08 -5.94 -5.07
N GLN A 166 10.02 -6.98 -4.22
CA GLN A 166 10.09 -8.38 -4.63
C GLN A 166 8.99 -8.77 -5.63
N SER A 167 7.76 -8.24 -5.44
CA SER A 167 6.65 -8.49 -6.37
C SER A 167 6.93 -7.90 -7.75
N ILE A 168 7.47 -6.68 -7.77
CA ILE A 168 7.84 -6.01 -9.02
C ILE A 168 8.96 -6.78 -9.74
N ASP A 169 10.02 -7.13 -9.04
CA ASP A 169 11.17 -7.82 -9.62
C ASP A 169 10.80 -9.17 -10.24
N ALA A 170 9.86 -9.87 -9.61
CA ALA A 170 9.46 -11.20 -10.06
C ALA A 170 8.35 -11.20 -11.13
N TYR A 171 7.46 -10.20 -11.13
CA TYR A 171 6.20 -10.27 -11.87
C TYR A 171 5.84 -9.02 -12.69
N ALA A 172 6.64 -7.95 -12.68
CA ALA A 172 6.35 -6.79 -13.53
C ALA A 172 6.33 -7.19 -15.01
N GLY A 173 5.28 -6.76 -15.71
CA GLY A 173 5.02 -7.16 -17.10
C GLY A 173 4.44 -8.55 -17.29
N ASN A 174 4.43 -9.42 -16.26
CA ASN A 174 4.05 -10.82 -16.42
C ASN A 174 3.42 -11.41 -15.13
N GLY A 175 2.21 -10.97 -14.80
CA GLY A 175 1.43 -11.64 -13.76
C GLY A 175 1.17 -10.86 -12.48
N LEU A 176 1.53 -9.58 -12.38
CA LEU A 176 1.04 -8.70 -11.30
C LEU A 176 -0.49 -8.61 -11.38
N LYS A 177 -1.11 -8.49 -10.21
CA LYS A 177 -2.55 -8.31 -10.06
C LYS A 177 -2.87 -6.87 -9.66
N ALA A 178 -4.05 -6.41 -10.05
CA ALA A 178 -4.54 -5.08 -9.72
C ALA A 178 -5.17 -5.02 -8.32
N ASP A 179 -5.68 -6.15 -7.83
CA ASP A 179 -6.42 -6.24 -6.58
C ASP A 179 -5.59 -6.89 -5.47
N THR A 180 -5.87 -6.49 -4.23
CA THR A 180 -5.27 -7.10 -3.05
C THR A 180 -5.59 -8.60 -2.99
N SER A 181 -4.63 -9.40 -2.56
CA SER A 181 -4.92 -10.80 -2.29
C SER A 181 -5.88 -10.89 -1.10
N ARG A 182 -6.95 -11.66 -1.25
CA ARG A 182 -7.73 -12.07 -0.08
C ARG A 182 -6.81 -12.88 0.83
N LEU A 183 -6.88 -12.63 2.13
CA LEU A 183 -6.16 -13.41 3.15
C LEU A 183 -6.40 -14.91 2.91
N LYS A 184 -5.45 -15.55 2.27
CA LYS A 184 -5.38 -17.01 2.21
C LYS A 184 -4.28 -17.43 3.18
N LEU A 185 -4.61 -18.30 4.09
CA LEU A 185 -3.67 -18.87 5.09
C LEU A 185 -2.53 -19.67 4.42
N THR A 186 -2.63 -19.87 3.11
CA THR A 186 -1.62 -20.53 2.30
C THR A 186 -0.78 -19.49 1.57
N SER A 187 0.53 -19.53 1.78
CA SER A 187 1.55 -18.76 1.07
C SER A 187 1.61 -19.17 -0.42
N GLY A 188 0.51 -18.90 -1.14
CA GLY A 188 0.44 -19.15 -2.56
C GLY A 188 1.09 -18.00 -3.33
N GLN A 189 1.63 -18.30 -4.50
CA GLN A 189 2.18 -17.39 -5.51
C GLN A 189 1.28 -16.15 -5.76
N SER A 190 -0.02 -16.32 -5.55
CA SER A 190 -1.04 -15.27 -5.65
C SER A 190 -0.87 -14.11 -4.67
N ALA A 191 -0.29 -14.34 -3.48
CA ALA A 191 -0.06 -13.29 -2.49
C ALA A 191 1.09 -12.36 -2.90
N VAL A 192 2.13 -12.93 -3.51
CA VAL A 192 3.30 -12.16 -3.99
C VAL A 192 2.98 -11.35 -5.24
N GLN A 193 2.04 -11.79 -6.08
CA GLN A 193 1.62 -11.09 -7.29
C GLN A 193 0.68 -9.92 -7.02
N SER A 194 0.05 -9.88 -5.85
CA SER A 194 -0.96 -8.87 -5.51
C SER A 194 -0.34 -7.69 -4.78
N PRO A 195 -0.91 -6.48 -4.91
CA PRO A 195 -0.50 -5.35 -4.10
C PRO A 195 -0.82 -5.57 -2.62
N LEU A 196 0.00 -5.03 -1.74
CA LEU A 196 -0.25 -4.99 -0.30
C LEU A 196 -1.47 -4.14 0.02
N VAL A 197 -1.60 -3.00 -0.67
CA VAL A 197 -2.66 -2.02 -0.48
C VAL A 197 -3.12 -1.49 -1.83
N VAL A 198 -4.42 -1.34 -1.97
CA VAL A 198 -5.08 -0.62 -3.06
C VAL A 198 -6.03 0.41 -2.47
N LEU A 199 -5.85 1.66 -2.83
CA LEU A 199 -6.75 2.75 -2.44
C LEU A 199 -7.24 3.48 -3.69
N TYR A 200 -8.54 3.75 -3.72
CA TYR A 200 -9.16 4.62 -4.69
C TYR A 200 -9.81 5.78 -3.96
N ALA A 201 -9.48 7.00 -4.32
CA ALA A 201 -9.98 8.20 -3.66
C ALA A 201 -10.48 9.22 -4.69
N PRO A 202 -11.68 9.75 -4.53
CA PRO A 202 -12.11 10.92 -5.27
C PRO A 202 -11.31 12.13 -4.79
N ILE A 203 -10.77 12.88 -5.72
CA ILE A 203 -10.09 14.15 -5.49
C ILE A 203 -10.93 15.23 -6.17
N THR A 204 -11.40 16.16 -5.38
CA THR A 204 -12.18 17.32 -5.83
C THR A 204 -11.48 18.59 -5.38
N ARG A 205 -11.55 19.61 -6.20
CA ARG A 205 -11.11 20.94 -5.82
C ARG A 205 -12.20 21.62 -4.98
N SER A 206 -11.79 22.35 -3.95
CA SER A 206 -12.73 23.02 -3.03
C SER A 206 -13.28 24.34 -3.56
N ASP A 207 -12.99 24.70 -4.82
CA ASP A 207 -13.47 25.95 -5.42
C ASP A 207 -15.00 25.97 -5.49
N TYR A 208 -15.58 26.76 -4.64
CA TYR A 208 -17.00 27.06 -4.68
C TYR A 208 -17.23 28.27 -5.61
N THR A 209 -17.31 28.01 -6.90
CA THR A 209 -17.75 29.00 -7.86
C THR A 209 -19.18 28.66 -8.28
N ASN A 210 -20.06 29.68 -8.33
CA ASN A 210 -21.44 29.54 -8.80
C ASN A 210 -21.50 29.36 -10.34
N SER A 211 -20.48 28.74 -10.93
CA SER A 211 -20.39 28.51 -12.37
C SER A 211 -20.74 27.08 -12.71
N SER A 212 -21.14 26.83 -13.94
CA SER A 212 -21.36 25.51 -14.52
C SER A 212 -20.17 24.56 -14.35
N ASP A 213 -18.99 25.10 -14.07
CA ASP A 213 -17.71 24.42 -13.90
C ASP A 213 -17.35 24.18 -12.43
N SER A 214 -18.27 24.36 -11.49
CA SER A 214 -17.99 24.12 -10.08
C SER A 214 -17.59 22.67 -9.83
N ALA A 215 -16.57 22.45 -8.98
CA ALA A 215 -16.08 21.12 -8.65
C ALA A 215 -17.19 20.22 -8.08
N LEU A 216 -18.08 20.79 -7.26
CA LEU A 216 -19.23 20.08 -6.67
C LEU A 216 -20.21 19.57 -7.73
N ARG A 217 -20.53 20.40 -8.74
CA ARG A 217 -21.39 20.00 -9.84
C ARG A 217 -20.76 18.89 -10.67
N GLN A 218 -19.49 19.02 -11.03
CA GLN A 218 -18.76 18.01 -11.79
C GLN A 218 -18.66 16.69 -11.03
N TYR A 219 -18.48 16.75 -9.71
CA TYR A 219 -18.53 15.57 -8.85
C TYR A 219 -19.90 14.91 -8.86
N CYS A 220 -20.98 15.69 -8.68
CA CYS A 220 -22.34 15.19 -8.73
C CYS A 220 -22.65 14.52 -10.09
N LEU A 221 -22.31 15.16 -11.21
CA LEU A 221 -22.50 14.60 -12.54
C LEU A 221 -21.65 13.35 -12.80
N SER A 222 -20.51 13.18 -12.13
CA SER A 222 -19.70 11.96 -12.23
C SER A 222 -20.34 10.77 -11.51
N LEU A 223 -21.10 11.03 -10.43
CA LEU A 223 -21.83 9.99 -9.68
C LEU A 223 -23.17 9.63 -10.35
N ALA A 224 -23.85 10.60 -10.93
CA ALA A 224 -25.16 10.41 -11.56
C ALA A 224 -25.21 11.16 -12.90
N PRO A 225 -24.66 10.60 -13.99
CA PRO A 225 -24.67 11.23 -15.30
C PRO A 225 -26.10 11.54 -15.76
N GLY A 226 -26.37 12.81 -16.09
CA GLY A 226 -27.68 13.24 -16.55
C GLY A 226 -28.72 13.53 -15.45
N SER A 227 -28.33 13.51 -14.19
CA SER A 227 -29.23 13.84 -13.07
C SER A 227 -29.51 15.35 -13.02
N SER A 228 -30.79 15.69 -13.04
CA SER A 228 -31.28 17.06 -12.79
C SER A 228 -31.17 17.48 -11.31
N THR A 229 -30.81 16.56 -10.43
CA THR A 229 -30.64 16.81 -8.98
C THR A 229 -29.28 17.39 -8.60
N CYS A 230 -28.34 17.46 -9.55
CA CYS A 230 -27.08 18.17 -9.32
C CYS A 230 -27.31 19.68 -9.20
N PRO A 231 -26.51 20.41 -8.37
CA PRO A 231 -26.68 21.85 -8.19
C PRO A 231 -26.83 22.57 -9.53
N PRO A 232 -27.85 23.45 -9.69
CA PRO A 232 -28.03 24.20 -10.93
C PRO A 232 -26.88 25.17 -11.16
N ASN A 233 -26.80 25.69 -12.38
CA ASN A 233 -25.89 26.80 -12.73
C ASN A 233 -26.21 28.04 -11.94
#